data_99258f020621c5b34afcae7bb35bd837
#
_entry.id   99258f020621c5b34afcae7bb35bd837
#
_cell.length_a   1.000
_cell.length_b   1.000
_cell.length_c   1.000
_cell.angle_alpha   90.00
_cell.angle_beta   90.00
_cell.angle_gamma   90.00
#
_symmetry.space_group_name_H-M   'P 1'
#
loop_
_entity.id
_entity.type
_entity.pdbx_description
1 polymer ?
#
loop_
_entity_poly.entity_id
_entity_poly.type
_entity_poly.pdbx_seq_one_letter_code
_entity_poly.pdbx_strand_id
1 'polypeptide(L)'
;MKQLFLLGVSLLAVSACAPPSPPPAVAGQAITPVSYASGSSANTTRAFDGSFTGLAVRSVAGGSITPGAGTASVNCPNYTASSLPPVTISNGLAQFQAIGLTFQGYVTPQGGLAMSSGVGQTFQGQIDSRNVLSGQVLGRCAYDLSWQKSA
;
A
#
# COMPACT_ATOMS: atom_id res chain seq x y z
N MET A 1 71.91 -49.45 -16.99
CA MET A 1 70.78 -49.53 -16.10
C MET A 1 70.53 -48.11 -15.59
N LYS A 2 69.55 -47.43 -16.14
CA LYS A 2 69.21 -46.02 -15.82
C LYS A 2 67.92 -46.03 -15.09
N GLN A 3 67.95 -45.63 -13.82
CA GLN A 3 66.75 -45.40 -13.02
C GLN A 3 66.23 -43.97 -13.26
N LEU A 4 64.99 -43.89 -13.72
CA LEU A 4 64.27 -42.64 -13.93
C LEU A 4 63.49 -42.31 -12.67
N PHE A 5 63.89 -41.25 -11.99
CA PHE A 5 63.13 -40.68 -10.85
C PHE A 5 62.02 -39.80 -11.36
N LEU A 6 60.78 -40.21 -11.18
CA LEU A 6 59.59 -39.37 -11.38
C LEU A 6 59.28 -38.57 -10.12
N LEU A 7 59.52 -37.28 -10.18
CA LEU A 7 59.09 -36.33 -9.14
C LEU A 7 57.62 -36.04 -9.33
N GLY A 8 56.80 -36.53 -8.41
CA GLY A 8 55.38 -36.17 -8.34
C GLY A 8 55.21 -34.80 -7.67
N VAL A 9 54.76 -33.85 -8.44
CA VAL A 9 54.33 -32.53 -7.91
C VAL A 9 52.91 -32.64 -7.42
N SER A 10 52.71 -32.66 -6.09
CA SER A 10 51.39 -32.56 -5.48
C SER A 10 50.92 -31.13 -5.46
N LEU A 11 49.92 -30.78 -6.29
CA LEU A 11 49.21 -29.53 -6.24
C LEU A 11 48.25 -29.58 -5.02
N LEU A 12 48.57 -28.84 -3.98
CA LEU A 12 47.65 -28.53 -2.89
C LEU A 12 46.61 -27.51 -3.41
N ALA A 13 45.38 -27.97 -3.66
CA ALA A 13 44.24 -27.09 -3.93
C ALA A 13 43.82 -26.41 -2.62
N VAL A 14 44.13 -25.14 -2.49
CA VAL A 14 43.61 -24.29 -1.40
C VAL A 14 42.18 -23.93 -1.76
N SER A 15 41.21 -24.64 -1.14
CA SER A 15 39.81 -24.26 -1.21
C SER A 15 39.62 -22.98 -0.42
N ALA A 16 39.60 -21.86 -1.11
CA ALA A 16 39.17 -20.59 -0.53
C ALA A 16 37.66 -20.66 -0.19
N CYS A 17 37.33 -20.74 1.10
CA CYS A 17 35.99 -20.54 1.58
C CYS A 17 35.62 -19.08 1.27
N ALA A 18 34.88 -18.85 0.18
CA ALA A 18 34.25 -17.56 -0.06
C ALA A 18 33.19 -17.32 1.05
N PRO A 19 33.15 -16.14 1.67
CA PRO A 19 32.10 -15.83 2.62
C PRO A 19 30.75 -15.87 1.90
N PRO A 20 29.67 -16.32 2.57
CA PRO A 20 28.34 -16.35 1.97
C PRO A 20 27.98 -14.93 1.53
N SER A 21 27.56 -14.79 0.27
CA SER A 21 27.08 -13.54 -0.26
C SER A 21 25.92 -13.04 0.62
N PRO A 22 25.90 -11.76 1.03
CA PRO A 22 24.77 -11.23 1.75
C PRO A 22 23.50 -11.42 0.89
N PRO A 23 22.34 -11.76 1.50
CA PRO A 23 21.10 -11.90 0.76
C PRO A 23 20.85 -10.60 0.00
N PRO A 24 20.33 -10.67 -1.23
CA PRO A 24 20.02 -9.47 -2.00
C PRO A 24 19.12 -8.60 -1.11
N ALA A 25 19.54 -7.36 -0.87
CA ALA A 25 18.70 -6.38 -0.24
C ALA A 25 17.40 -6.36 -1.04
N VAL A 26 16.29 -6.75 -0.40
CA VAL A 26 14.96 -6.60 -0.98
C VAL A 26 14.84 -5.10 -1.15
N ALA A 27 15.17 -4.60 -2.34
CA ALA A 27 14.89 -3.24 -2.72
C ALA A 27 13.40 -3.08 -2.45
N GLY A 28 13.06 -2.22 -1.49
CA GLY A 28 11.68 -1.91 -1.20
C GLY A 28 11.03 -1.64 -2.54
N GLN A 29 10.07 -2.49 -2.92
CA GLN A 29 9.36 -2.30 -4.17
C GLN A 29 8.79 -0.89 -4.08
N ALA A 30 9.33 0.00 -4.89
CA ALA A 30 8.69 1.27 -5.12
C ALA A 30 7.27 0.92 -5.55
N ILE A 31 6.31 1.14 -4.65
CA ILE A 31 4.90 0.96 -4.96
C ILE A 31 4.67 1.97 -6.08
N THR A 32 4.69 1.48 -7.31
CA THR A 32 4.24 2.28 -8.45
C THR A 32 2.83 2.71 -8.09
N PRO A 33 2.53 4.01 -8.03
CA PRO A 33 1.17 4.45 -7.77
C PRO A 33 0.32 3.86 -8.90
N VAL A 34 -0.46 2.84 -8.57
CA VAL A 34 -1.47 2.32 -9.48
C VAL A 34 -2.48 3.46 -9.59
N SER A 35 -2.49 4.13 -10.73
CA SER A 35 -3.52 5.11 -11.03
C SER A 35 -4.84 4.36 -11.14
N TYR A 36 -5.57 4.29 -10.04
CA TYR A 36 -6.94 3.77 -10.08
C TYR A 36 -7.77 4.75 -10.89
N ALA A 37 -8.36 4.26 -11.97
CA ALA A 37 -9.25 5.06 -12.77
C ALA A 37 -10.38 5.57 -11.85
N SER A 38 -10.56 6.88 -11.81
CA SER A 38 -11.69 7.47 -11.12
C SER A 38 -12.95 6.94 -11.77
N GLY A 39 -13.74 6.15 -11.06
CA GLY A 39 -15.05 5.74 -11.51
C GLY A 39 -15.89 7.00 -11.77
N SER A 40 -16.60 7.02 -12.88
CA SER A 40 -17.65 8.00 -13.13
C SER A 40 -18.99 7.35 -12.84
N SER A 41 -20.02 8.15 -12.58
CA SER A 41 -21.39 7.64 -12.42
C SER A 41 -21.87 6.78 -13.61
N ALA A 42 -21.28 6.98 -14.79
CA ALA A 42 -21.60 6.24 -16.01
C ALA A 42 -20.90 4.86 -16.08
N ASN A 43 -19.86 4.60 -15.28
CA ASN A 43 -19.09 3.36 -15.29
C ASN A 43 -18.90 2.81 -13.87
N THR A 44 -19.98 2.73 -13.13
CA THR A 44 -20.01 2.21 -11.75
C THR A 44 -20.68 0.84 -11.69
N THR A 45 -20.45 0.12 -10.60
CA THR A 45 -21.07 -1.18 -10.33
C THR A 45 -21.72 -1.20 -8.96
N ARG A 46 -22.78 -1.99 -8.80
CA ARG A 46 -23.40 -2.29 -7.51
C ARG A 46 -22.87 -3.57 -6.86
N ALA A 47 -21.97 -4.29 -7.52
CA ALA A 47 -21.45 -5.57 -7.02
C ALA A 47 -20.80 -5.45 -5.62
N PHE A 48 -20.32 -4.26 -5.30
CA PHE A 48 -19.64 -3.99 -4.02
C PHE A 48 -20.52 -3.23 -3.02
N ASP A 49 -21.79 -2.96 -3.33
CA ASP A 49 -22.68 -2.23 -2.42
C ASP A 49 -22.73 -2.91 -1.04
N GLY A 50 -22.72 -2.10 0.00
CA GLY A 50 -22.74 -2.55 1.39
C GLY A 50 -21.91 -1.67 2.32
N SER A 51 -21.76 -2.12 3.55
CA SER A 51 -20.94 -1.49 4.58
C SER A 51 -19.63 -2.26 4.77
N PHE A 52 -18.55 -1.53 4.93
CA PHE A 52 -17.21 -2.07 5.18
C PHE A 52 -16.72 -1.54 6.52
N THR A 53 -16.35 -2.42 7.44
CA THR A 53 -15.83 -2.08 8.77
C THR A 53 -14.32 -2.13 8.82
N GLY A 54 -13.69 -1.30 9.64
CA GLY A 54 -12.25 -1.20 9.76
C GLY A 54 -11.59 -2.53 10.12
N LEU A 55 -10.59 -2.91 9.34
CA LEU A 55 -9.80 -4.13 9.51
C LEU A 55 -8.39 -3.83 10.00
N ALA A 56 -7.71 -2.88 9.35
CA ALA A 56 -6.35 -2.47 9.74
C ALA A 56 -6.08 -1.02 9.36
N VAL A 57 -5.19 -0.41 10.13
CA VAL A 57 -4.68 0.95 9.90
C VAL A 57 -3.17 0.94 10.08
N ARG A 58 -2.47 1.55 9.15
CA ARG A 58 -1.05 1.82 9.26
C ARG A 58 -0.78 3.27 8.93
N SER A 59 -0.22 4.02 9.87
CA SER A 59 0.33 5.34 9.58
C SER A 59 1.53 5.18 8.67
N VAL A 60 1.53 5.86 7.53
CA VAL A 60 2.71 5.93 6.67
C VAL A 60 3.63 7.02 7.24
N ALA A 61 4.61 6.60 8.02
CA ALA A 61 5.65 7.51 8.49
C ALA A 61 6.46 8.00 7.28
N GLY A 62 6.33 9.27 6.94
CA GLY A 62 7.10 9.87 5.85
C GLY A 62 6.31 10.70 4.84
N GLY A 63 5.03 10.88 5.03
CA GLY A 63 4.28 11.93 4.36
C GLY A 63 4.70 13.32 4.87
N SER A 64 5.98 13.57 5.03
CA SER A 64 6.50 14.91 5.19
C SER A 64 6.39 15.59 3.82
N ILE A 65 5.23 16.16 3.57
CA ILE A 65 5.15 17.25 2.63
C ILE A 65 6.06 18.30 3.26
N THR A 66 7.20 18.58 2.61
CA THR A 66 8.08 19.65 3.05
C THR A 66 7.23 20.91 3.18
N PRO A 67 6.98 21.40 4.41
CA PRO A 67 6.14 22.56 4.57
C PRO A 67 6.90 23.75 3.97
N GLY A 68 6.29 24.40 3.02
CA GLY A 68 6.70 25.76 2.69
C GLY A 68 6.64 26.62 3.97
N ALA A 69 7.56 27.54 4.12
CA ALA A 69 7.68 28.41 5.31
C ALA A 69 6.29 28.94 5.73
N GLY A 70 5.82 28.53 6.90
CA GLY A 70 4.51 28.94 7.43
C GLY A 70 3.56 27.82 7.81
N THR A 71 4.00 26.55 7.84
CA THR A 71 3.11 25.42 8.12
C THR A 71 2.84 25.24 9.61
N ALA A 72 1.57 25.40 9.97
CA ALA A 72 1.02 24.83 11.19
C ALA A 72 1.25 23.31 11.18
N SER A 73 1.77 22.75 12.28
CA SER A 73 1.92 21.31 12.43
C SER A 73 0.52 20.67 12.33
N VAL A 74 0.32 19.82 11.33
CA VAL A 74 -0.94 19.10 11.17
C VAL A 74 -0.92 17.93 12.14
N ASN A 75 -1.80 17.96 13.13
CA ASN A 75 -1.98 16.83 14.04
C ASN A 75 -2.83 15.77 13.32
N CYS A 76 -2.17 14.71 12.83
CA CYS A 76 -2.87 13.60 12.17
C CYS A 76 -3.44 12.66 13.23
N PRO A 77 -4.75 12.34 13.17
CA PRO A 77 -5.38 11.43 14.12
C PRO A 77 -4.70 10.05 14.08
N ASN A 78 -4.58 9.44 15.26
CA ASN A 78 -4.10 8.08 15.37
C ASN A 78 -5.30 7.13 15.31
N TYR A 79 -5.55 6.53 14.14
CA TYR A 79 -6.60 5.53 13.98
C TYR A 79 -6.10 4.14 14.38
N THR A 80 -7.04 3.37 14.93
CA THR A 80 -6.94 1.92 15.10
C THR A 80 -7.99 1.24 14.20
N ALA A 81 -7.92 -0.05 14.02
CA ALA A 81 -8.93 -0.78 13.24
C ALA A 81 -10.36 -0.53 13.79
N SER A 82 -10.52 -0.53 15.11
CA SER A 82 -11.81 -0.33 15.77
C SER A 82 -12.33 1.12 15.75
N SER A 83 -11.42 2.10 15.60
CA SER A 83 -11.78 3.52 15.49
C SER A 83 -11.84 4.02 14.05
N LEU A 84 -11.49 3.16 13.08
CA LEU A 84 -11.57 3.52 11.67
C LEU A 84 -13.04 3.63 11.24
N PRO A 85 -13.47 4.81 10.77
CA PRO A 85 -14.85 4.99 10.33
C PRO A 85 -15.20 4.02 9.20
N PRO A 86 -16.44 3.50 9.14
CA PRO A 86 -16.85 2.58 8.11
C PRO A 86 -16.91 3.26 6.74
N VAL A 87 -16.68 2.47 5.69
CA VAL A 87 -16.96 2.88 4.32
C VAL A 87 -18.34 2.34 3.94
N THR A 88 -19.20 3.18 3.42
CA THR A 88 -20.49 2.77 2.87
C THR A 88 -20.47 2.91 1.35
N ILE A 89 -20.90 1.86 0.65
CA ILE A 89 -21.06 1.86 -0.81
C ILE A 89 -22.53 1.65 -1.12
N SER A 90 -23.12 2.59 -1.85
CA SER A 90 -24.53 2.54 -2.26
C SER A 90 -24.66 3.00 -3.70
N ASN A 91 -25.28 2.15 -4.53
CA ASN A 91 -25.37 2.39 -5.98
C ASN A 91 -24.00 2.68 -6.62
N GLY A 92 -22.95 1.99 -6.13
CA GLY A 92 -21.58 2.19 -6.57
C GLY A 92 -20.89 3.47 -6.11
N LEU A 93 -21.57 4.34 -5.37
CA LEU A 93 -20.98 5.51 -4.73
C LEU A 93 -20.46 5.12 -3.35
N ALA A 94 -19.15 5.21 -3.16
CA ALA A 94 -18.49 4.99 -1.89
C ALA A 94 -18.33 6.29 -1.11
N GLN A 95 -18.52 6.22 0.20
CA GLN A 95 -18.36 7.34 1.12
C GLN A 95 -17.74 6.86 2.44
N PHE A 96 -16.83 7.65 3.00
CA PHE A 96 -16.39 7.53 4.38
C PHE A 96 -15.92 8.88 4.94
N GLN A 97 -15.83 8.95 6.26
CA GLN A 97 -15.34 10.15 6.95
C GLN A 97 -14.02 9.83 7.65
N ALA A 98 -13.02 10.64 7.41
CA ALA A 98 -11.75 10.56 8.12
C ALA A 98 -11.15 11.96 8.24
N ILE A 99 -10.36 12.18 9.33
CA ILE A 99 -9.68 13.47 9.55
C ILE A 99 -10.61 14.70 9.48
N GLY A 100 -11.87 14.54 9.88
CA GLY A 100 -12.87 15.61 9.78
C GLY A 100 -13.35 15.92 8.36
N LEU A 101 -13.02 15.08 7.39
CA LEU A 101 -13.36 15.24 5.97
C LEU A 101 -14.25 14.09 5.50
N THR A 102 -15.13 14.36 4.54
CA THR A 102 -15.91 13.35 3.84
C THR A 102 -15.25 13.04 2.50
N PHE A 103 -14.92 11.78 2.29
CA PHE A 103 -14.39 11.26 1.03
C PHE A 103 -15.51 10.62 0.24
N GLN A 104 -15.56 10.91 -1.07
CA GLN A 104 -16.56 10.36 -1.97
C GLN A 104 -15.94 9.97 -3.31
N GLY A 105 -16.41 8.88 -3.88
CA GLY A 105 -15.98 8.42 -5.21
C GLY A 105 -16.75 7.20 -5.67
N TYR A 106 -16.66 6.86 -6.95
CA TYR A 106 -17.36 5.73 -7.53
C TYR A 106 -16.46 4.50 -7.63
N VAL A 107 -17.05 3.34 -7.39
CA VAL A 107 -16.38 2.04 -7.53
C VAL A 107 -16.47 1.58 -8.98
N THR A 108 -15.32 1.24 -9.58
CA THR A 108 -15.28 0.65 -10.93
C THR A 108 -15.75 -0.80 -10.93
N PRO A 109 -16.14 -1.38 -12.07
CA PRO A 109 -16.51 -2.79 -12.17
C PRO A 109 -15.42 -3.76 -11.70
N GLN A 110 -14.16 -3.35 -11.74
CA GLN A 110 -13.01 -4.12 -11.26
C GLN A 110 -12.71 -3.91 -9.78
N GLY A 111 -13.54 -3.14 -9.05
CA GLY A 111 -13.37 -2.85 -7.64
C GLY A 111 -12.40 -1.70 -7.34
N GLY A 112 -11.85 -1.04 -8.36
CA GLY A 112 -11.00 0.14 -8.19
C GLY A 112 -11.80 1.32 -7.62
N LEU A 113 -11.20 2.10 -6.74
CA LEU A 113 -11.85 3.20 -6.04
C LEU A 113 -10.90 4.38 -5.88
N ALA A 114 -11.30 5.53 -6.43
CA ALA A 114 -10.65 6.80 -6.18
C ALA A 114 -11.67 7.78 -5.60
N MET A 115 -11.36 8.34 -4.44
CA MET A 115 -12.22 9.29 -3.74
C MET A 115 -11.47 10.58 -3.45
N SER A 116 -12.21 11.67 -3.35
CA SER A 116 -11.68 12.97 -2.96
C SER A 116 -12.52 13.58 -1.83
N SER A 117 -11.86 14.42 -1.04
CA SER A 117 -12.52 15.17 0.04
C SER A 117 -12.91 16.61 -0.34
N GLY A 118 -12.68 17.02 -1.56
CA GLY A 118 -12.91 18.40 -2.01
C GLY A 118 -11.86 19.43 -1.53
N VAL A 119 -10.98 19.06 -0.59
CA VAL A 119 -9.92 19.94 -0.06
C VAL A 119 -8.52 19.41 -0.36
N GLY A 120 -8.36 18.69 -1.46
CA GLY A 120 -7.07 18.20 -1.95
C GLY A 120 -6.55 16.94 -1.25
N GLN A 121 -7.34 16.30 -0.38
CA GLN A 121 -7.03 14.97 0.12
C GLN A 121 -7.72 13.92 -0.74
N THR A 122 -7.01 12.86 -1.05
CA THR A 122 -7.50 11.77 -1.89
C THR A 122 -7.32 10.43 -1.20
N PHE A 123 -8.21 9.51 -1.52
CA PHE A 123 -8.06 8.10 -1.21
C PHE A 123 -8.01 7.32 -2.51
N GLN A 124 -7.09 6.37 -2.60
CA GLN A 124 -7.01 5.43 -3.71
C GLN A 124 -6.96 4.01 -3.16
N GLY A 125 -7.82 3.14 -3.67
CA GLY A 125 -7.95 1.78 -3.15
C GLY A 125 -8.53 0.80 -4.14
N GLN A 126 -8.57 -0.47 -3.70
CA GLN A 126 -9.07 -1.60 -4.45
C GLN A 126 -9.86 -2.53 -3.53
N ILE A 127 -10.99 -3.01 -4.00
CA ILE A 127 -11.75 -4.09 -3.37
C ILE A 127 -11.34 -5.40 -4.02
N ASP A 128 -10.86 -6.35 -3.22
CA ASP A 128 -10.42 -7.66 -3.70
C ASP A 128 -11.58 -8.68 -3.74
N SER A 129 -11.28 -9.89 -4.24
CA SER A 129 -12.25 -10.99 -4.33
C SER A 129 -12.74 -11.51 -2.97
N ARG A 130 -12.08 -11.15 -1.87
CA ARG A 130 -12.49 -11.48 -0.49
C ARG A 130 -13.36 -10.39 0.12
N ASN A 131 -13.74 -9.38 -0.67
CA ASN A 131 -14.44 -8.18 -0.22
C ASN A 131 -13.65 -7.38 0.84
N VAL A 132 -12.33 -7.34 0.71
CA VAL A 132 -11.46 -6.44 1.47
C VAL A 132 -11.19 -5.21 0.62
N LEU A 133 -11.55 -4.05 1.12
CA LEU A 133 -11.16 -2.76 0.58
C LEU A 133 -9.82 -2.37 1.21
N SER A 134 -8.79 -2.21 0.42
CA SER A 134 -7.49 -1.72 0.87
C SER A 134 -7.05 -0.52 0.04
N GLY A 135 -6.45 0.47 0.67
CA GLY A 135 -6.01 1.65 -0.05
C GLY A 135 -5.26 2.65 0.82
N GLN A 136 -4.93 3.78 0.23
CA GLN A 136 -4.15 4.84 0.85
C GLN A 136 -4.89 6.16 0.85
N VAL A 137 -4.90 6.84 1.98
CA VAL A 137 -5.19 8.27 2.06
C VAL A 137 -3.90 9.03 1.79
N LEU A 138 -3.95 9.94 0.84
CA LEU A 138 -2.84 10.79 0.44
C LEU A 138 -3.20 12.26 0.66
N GLY A 139 -2.23 13.04 1.12
CA GLY A 139 -2.41 14.46 1.41
C GLY A 139 -1.66 14.87 2.68
N ARG A 140 -2.25 15.72 3.50
CA ARG A 140 -1.62 16.21 4.74
C ARG A 140 -1.33 15.08 5.74
N CYS A 141 -2.21 14.08 5.80
CA CYS A 141 -2.02 12.87 6.57
C CYS A 141 -2.04 11.68 5.63
N ALA A 142 -1.09 10.78 5.77
CA ALA A 142 -0.98 9.60 4.92
C ALA A 142 -1.21 8.33 5.76
N TYR A 143 -2.12 7.48 5.29
CA TYR A 143 -2.47 6.21 5.93
C TYR A 143 -2.66 5.11 4.91
N ASP A 144 -2.19 3.92 5.24
CA ASP A 144 -2.65 2.68 4.63
C ASP A 144 -3.85 2.18 5.45
N LEU A 145 -4.97 2.01 4.80
CA LEU A 145 -6.24 1.66 5.43
C LEU A 145 -6.80 0.40 4.80
N SER A 146 -7.43 -0.44 5.60
CA SER A 146 -8.19 -1.55 5.08
C SER A 146 -9.48 -1.78 5.86
N TRP A 147 -10.49 -2.26 5.15
CA TRP A 147 -11.81 -2.58 5.66
C TRP A 147 -12.27 -3.92 5.13
N GLN A 148 -13.08 -4.61 5.91
CA GLN A 148 -13.77 -5.84 5.51
C GLN A 148 -15.25 -5.54 5.28
N LYS A 149 -15.83 -6.04 4.22
CA LYS A 149 -17.27 -5.96 3.99
C LYS A 149 -18.01 -6.69 5.12
N SER A 150 -18.96 -5.97 5.72
CA SER A 150 -19.85 -6.56 6.73
C SER A 150 -20.82 -7.56 6.07
N ALA A 151 -21.10 -8.64 6.79
CA ALA A 151 -22.07 -9.65 6.33
C ALA A 151 -23.50 -9.09 6.28
#